data_fad2d08326c9a54ab17c568141c28396
#
_entry.id   fad2d08326c9a54ab17c568141c28396
#
_cell.length_a   1.000
_cell.length_b   1.000
_cell.length_c   1.000
_cell.angle_alpha   90.00
_cell.angle_beta   90.00
_cell.angle_gamma   90.00
#
_symmetry.space_group_name_H-M   'P 1'
#
loop_
_entity.id
_entity.type
_entity.pdbx_description
1 polymer ?
#
loop_
_entity_poly.entity_id
_entity_poly.type
_entity_poly.pdbx_seq_one_letter_code
_entity_poly.pdbx_strand_id
1 'polypeptide(L)'
;MLKKIGFTIGKYAPYHIGHKYLIETALKDMDEFYVVVYDTPELKIKIEDKIKWIQSDFPDVKILKAYNSPKQYGLDEESVKIQMKYLCKIIGDIPVTNFYSSEEYGKCVADYLEIENVVVDKERKIFNVRARDIRNDVEKFKMYLNDGVYRDLREKR
;
A
#
# COMPACT_ATOMS: atom_id res chain seq x y z
N MET A 1 -15.02 1.46 24.22
CA MET A 1 -15.11 1.21 22.78
C MET A 1 -13.79 0.65 22.25
N LEU A 2 -13.89 -0.33 21.37
CA LEU A 2 -12.71 -0.90 20.78
C LEU A 2 -12.05 0.10 19.82
N LYS A 3 -10.74 0.17 19.88
CA LYS A 3 -9.94 0.98 18.97
C LYS A 3 -10.03 0.44 17.55
N LYS A 4 -10.19 1.33 16.58
CA LYS A 4 -10.17 0.95 15.17
C LYS A 4 -8.73 1.08 14.65
N ILE A 5 -8.17 -0.04 14.25
CA ILE A 5 -6.81 -0.11 13.75
C ILE A 5 -6.84 -0.64 12.33
N GLY A 6 -6.56 0.24 11.38
CA GLY A 6 -6.57 -0.13 9.97
C GLY A 6 -5.18 -0.35 9.42
N PHE A 7 -5.12 -1.03 8.28
CA PHE A 7 -3.87 -1.17 7.54
C PHE A 7 -4.14 -1.31 6.05
N THR A 8 -3.11 -1.06 5.28
CA THR A 8 -3.10 -1.31 3.84
C THR A 8 -1.74 -1.88 3.45
N ILE A 9 -1.67 -2.52 2.31
CA ILE A 9 -0.42 -3.07 1.79
C ILE A 9 -0.19 -2.52 0.38
N GLY A 10 1.05 -2.38 -0.01
CA GLY A 10 1.36 -1.94 -1.35
C GLY A 10 2.83 -1.98 -1.68
N LYS A 11 3.13 -1.90 -2.96
CA LYS A 11 4.50 -1.84 -3.46
C LYS A 11 5.04 -0.41 -3.51
N TYR A 12 4.17 0.57 -3.70
CA TYR A 12 4.53 2.00 -3.76
C TYR A 12 5.73 2.26 -4.67
N ALA A 13 5.62 1.81 -5.89
CA ALA A 13 6.72 1.87 -6.84
C ALA A 13 6.34 2.58 -8.15
N PRO A 14 6.04 3.88 -8.10
CA PRO A 14 6.17 4.78 -6.98
C PRO A 14 4.86 4.97 -6.19
N TYR A 15 4.97 5.60 -5.03
CA TYR A 15 3.85 6.18 -4.30
C TYR A 15 3.21 7.30 -5.15
N HIS A 16 1.87 7.33 -5.21
CA HIS A 16 1.15 8.30 -6.03
C HIS A 16 -0.17 8.74 -5.39
N ILE A 17 -0.89 9.62 -6.07
CA ILE A 17 -2.11 10.22 -5.53
C ILE A 17 -3.22 9.20 -5.21
N GLY A 18 -3.25 8.08 -5.93
CA GLY A 18 -4.21 7.01 -5.64
C GLY A 18 -3.97 6.39 -4.27
N HIS A 19 -2.70 6.16 -3.93
CA HIS A 19 -2.31 5.68 -2.61
C HIS A 19 -2.61 6.72 -1.54
N LYS A 20 -2.32 7.98 -1.84
CA LYS A 20 -2.59 9.10 -0.93
C LYS A 20 -4.08 9.19 -0.59
N TYR A 21 -4.92 9.09 -1.61
CA TYR A 21 -6.37 9.13 -1.43
C TYR A 21 -6.87 8.01 -0.52
N LEU A 22 -6.35 6.81 -0.71
CA LEU A 22 -6.70 5.66 0.14
C LEU A 22 -6.33 5.91 1.59
N ILE A 23 -5.11 6.38 1.84
CA ILE A 23 -4.63 6.65 3.20
C ILE A 23 -5.44 7.78 3.84
N GLU A 24 -5.71 8.86 3.12
CA GLU A 24 -6.54 9.95 3.61
C GLU A 24 -7.94 9.47 4.02
N THR A 25 -8.52 8.61 3.19
CA THR A 25 -9.83 8.03 3.46
C THR A 25 -9.82 7.20 4.75
N ALA A 26 -8.78 6.37 4.91
CA ALA A 26 -8.63 5.53 6.09
C ALA A 26 -8.44 6.34 7.38
N LEU A 27 -7.64 7.40 7.32
CA LEU A 27 -7.33 8.21 8.50
C LEU A 27 -8.55 8.95 9.06
N LYS A 28 -9.57 9.16 8.25
CA LYS A 28 -10.82 9.79 8.73
C LYS A 28 -11.58 8.90 9.71
N ASP A 29 -11.44 7.58 9.56
CA ASP A 29 -12.24 6.62 10.33
C ASP A 29 -11.43 5.77 11.30
N MET A 30 -10.11 5.72 11.17
CA MET A 30 -9.26 4.86 11.99
C MET A 30 -8.57 5.63 13.12
N ASP A 31 -8.43 4.98 14.26
CA ASP A 31 -7.67 5.54 15.40
C ASP A 31 -6.16 5.41 15.16
N GLU A 32 -5.74 4.30 14.54
CA GLU A 32 -4.36 4.07 14.13
C GLU A 32 -4.36 3.47 12.73
N PHE A 33 -3.34 3.78 11.94
CA PHE A 33 -3.22 3.24 10.60
C PHE A 33 -1.79 2.82 10.29
N TYR A 34 -1.67 1.62 9.75
CA TYR A 34 -0.40 1.02 9.36
C TYR A 34 -0.32 0.89 7.85
N VAL A 35 0.82 1.20 7.29
CA VAL A 35 1.09 1.01 5.87
C VAL A 35 2.18 -0.05 5.74
N VAL A 36 1.83 -1.20 5.17
CA VAL A 36 2.79 -2.28 4.91
C VAL A 36 3.42 -2.01 3.56
N VAL A 37 4.71 -1.70 3.57
CA VAL A 37 5.47 -1.34 2.36
C VAL A 37 6.30 -2.52 1.92
N TYR A 38 6.01 -3.05 0.73
CA TYR A 38 6.73 -4.18 0.16
C TYR A 38 8.02 -3.70 -0.53
N ASP A 39 9.10 -4.40 -0.26
CA ASP A 39 10.35 -4.19 -0.98
C ASP A 39 10.19 -4.71 -2.41
N THR A 40 10.70 -3.96 -3.38
CA THR A 40 10.64 -4.33 -4.80
C THR A 40 12.03 -4.18 -5.42
N PRO A 41 12.99 -5.06 -5.04
CA PRO A 41 14.36 -4.91 -5.53
C PRO A 41 14.48 -4.99 -7.05
N GLU A 42 13.59 -5.71 -7.71
CA GLU A 42 13.55 -5.81 -9.17
C GLU A 42 13.26 -4.47 -9.86
N LEU A 43 12.62 -3.54 -9.16
CA LEU A 43 12.30 -2.21 -9.69
C LEU A 43 13.35 -1.16 -9.31
N LYS A 44 14.37 -1.55 -8.53
CA LYS A 44 15.47 -0.67 -8.10
C LYS A 44 15.02 0.59 -7.36
N ILE A 45 13.91 0.50 -6.64
CA ILE A 45 13.39 1.57 -5.79
C ILE A 45 13.57 1.12 -4.34
N LYS A 46 14.34 1.87 -3.57
CA LYS A 46 14.65 1.50 -2.18
C LYS A 46 13.42 1.66 -1.30
N ILE A 47 13.24 0.75 -0.36
CA ILE A 47 12.12 0.80 0.58
C ILE A 47 12.18 2.08 1.44
N GLU A 48 13.35 2.57 1.77
CA GLU A 48 13.54 3.79 2.53
C GLU A 48 12.99 5.02 1.79
N ASP A 49 13.15 5.06 0.47
CA ASP A 49 12.60 6.14 -0.36
C ASP A 49 11.08 6.10 -0.35
N LYS A 50 10.50 4.92 -0.46
CA LYS A 50 9.04 4.74 -0.42
C LYS A 50 8.46 5.24 0.90
N ILE A 51 9.10 4.88 2.00
CA ILE A 51 8.70 5.30 3.34
C ILE A 51 8.76 6.82 3.47
N LYS A 52 9.85 7.40 3.00
CA LYS A 52 10.05 8.86 3.02
C LYS A 52 8.94 9.58 2.23
N TRP A 53 8.58 9.06 1.06
CA TRP A 53 7.51 9.64 0.24
C TRP A 53 6.17 9.62 0.98
N ILE A 54 5.83 8.48 1.58
CA ILE A 54 4.56 8.33 2.29
C ILE A 54 4.53 9.23 3.53
N GLN A 55 5.59 9.23 4.31
CA GLN A 55 5.66 10.01 5.55
C GLN A 55 5.75 11.51 5.32
N SER A 56 6.17 11.96 4.13
CA SER A 56 6.13 13.38 3.81
C SER A 56 4.69 13.91 3.73
N ASP A 57 3.75 13.07 3.31
CA ASP A 57 2.32 13.42 3.30
C ASP A 57 1.63 13.05 4.61
N PHE A 58 2.07 11.97 5.26
CA PHE A 58 1.43 11.42 6.46
C PHE A 58 2.48 11.08 7.53
N PRO A 59 3.00 12.08 8.26
CA PRO A 59 4.07 11.83 9.22
C PRO A 59 3.69 10.90 10.38
N ASP A 60 2.39 10.77 10.68
CA ASP A 60 1.92 9.99 11.82
C ASP A 60 1.50 8.55 11.48
N VAL A 61 1.49 8.16 10.19
CA VAL A 61 1.18 6.77 9.87
C VAL A 61 2.34 5.86 10.29
N LYS A 62 2.00 4.66 10.72
CA LYS A 62 2.97 3.67 11.14
C LYS A 62 3.35 2.80 9.94
N ILE A 63 4.63 2.57 9.75
CA ILE A 63 5.15 1.83 8.61
C ILE A 63 5.62 0.43 9.05
N LEU A 64 5.21 -0.58 8.29
CA LEU A 64 5.72 -1.94 8.45
C LEU A 64 6.46 -2.30 7.17
N LYS A 65 7.73 -2.67 7.31
CA LYS A 65 8.58 -3.03 6.16
C LYS A 65 8.41 -4.51 5.86
N ALA A 66 8.15 -4.84 4.60
CA ALA A 66 7.93 -6.21 4.17
C ALA A 66 9.01 -6.63 3.16
N TYR A 67 10.02 -7.31 3.66
CA TYR A 67 11.12 -7.83 2.85
C TYR A 67 10.86 -9.29 2.46
N ASN A 68 11.46 -9.72 1.35
CA ASN A 68 11.42 -11.13 0.92
C ASN A 68 10.00 -11.68 0.82
N SER A 69 9.10 -10.90 0.23
CA SER A 69 7.71 -11.34 0.05
C SER A 69 7.63 -12.57 -0.86
N PRO A 70 6.64 -13.45 -0.66
CA PRO A 70 6.44 -14.59 -1.54
C PRO A 70 6.22 -14.16 -2.99
N LYS A 71 6.67 -14.97 -3.92
CA LYS A 71 6.53 -14.69 -5.35
C LYS A 71 5.26 -15.28 -5.95
N GLN A 72 4.50 -16.03 -5.16
CA GLN A 72 3.24 -16.59 -5.60
C GLN A 72 2.15 -15.51 -5.59
N TYR A 73 1.74 -15.09 -6.75
CA TYR A 73 0.65 -14.14 -6.92
C TYR A 73 -0.52 -14.85 -7.56
N GLY A 74 -1.69 -14.67 -7.03
CA GLY A 74 -2.88 -15.26 -7.58
C GLY A 74 -3.98 -15.36 -6.53
N LEU A 75 -5.18 -15.70 -7.00
CA LEU A 75 -6.33 -15.85 -6.14
C LEU A 75 -6.64 -17.32 -5.84
N ASP A 76 -5.79 -18.24 -6.29
CA ASP A 76 -5.92 -19.65 -5.98
C ASP A 76 -5.62 -19.88 -4.49
N GLU A 77 -6.25 -20.91 -3.93
CA GLU A 77 -6.20 -21.18 -2.48
C GLU A 77 -4.78 -21.28 -1.93
N GLU A 78 -3.87 -21.97 -2.64
CA GLU A 78 -2.49 -22.13 -2.19
C GLU A 78 -1.72 -20.81 -2.16
N SER A 79 -1.84 -20.00 -3.22
CA SER A 79 -1.16 -18.70 -3.32
C SER A 79 -1.66 -17.74 -2.24
N VAL A 80 -2.98 -17.68 -2.03
CA VAL A 80 -3.58 -16.86 -0.98
C VAL A 80 -3.06 -17.28 0.39
N LYS A 81 -3.01 -18.58 0.66
CA LYS A 81 -2.52 -19.10 1.93
C LYS A 81 -1.08 -18.70 2.21
N ILE A 82 -0.21 -18.81 1.21
CA ILE A 82 1.20 -18.42 1.34
C ILE A 82 1.33 -16.93 1.62
N GLN A 83 0.60 -16.10 0.87
CA GLN A 83 0.61 -14.65 1.05
C GLN A 83 0.06 -14.26 2.43
N MET A 84 -1.01 -14.90 2.89
CA MET A 84 -1.60 -14.59 4.19
C MET A 84 -0.69 -14.97 5.35
N LYS A 85 0.00 -16.12 5.26
CA LYS A 85 0.98 -16.51 6.28
C LYS A 85 2.10 -15.46 6.38
N TYR A 86 2.58 -14.99 5.25
CA TYR A 86 3.60 -13.95 5.22
C TYR A 86 3.08 -12.65 5.86
N LEU A 87 1.90 -12.21 5.46
CA LEU A 87 1.29 -10.98 5.97
C LEU A 87 1.07 -11.06 7.49
N CYS A 88 0.62 -12.20 7.99
CA CYS A 88 0.44 -12.40 9.44
C CYS A 88 1.75 -12.24 10.20
N LYS A 89 2.87 -12.67 9.64
CA LYS A 89 4.19 -12.46 10.25
C LYS A 89 4.56 -10.98 10.32
N ILE A 90 4.24 -10.24 9.27
CA ILE A 90 4.52 -8.78 9.22
C ILE A 90 3.66 -8.03 10.24
N ILE A 91 2.38 -8.34 10.31
CA ILE A 91 1.44 -7.68 11.24
C ILE A 91 1.74 -8.06 12.69
N GLY A 92 2.14 -9.30 12.92
CA GLY A 92 2.44 -9.78 14.28
C GLY A 92 1.23 -9.69 15.20
N ASP A 93 1.41 -9.09 16.37
CA ASP A 93 0.38 -9.00 17.40
C ASP A 93 -0.51 -7.75 17.30
N ILE A 94 -0.36 -6.96 16.25
CA ILE A 94 -1.16 -5.75 16.08
C ILE A 94 -2.62 -6.15 15.90
N PRO A 95 -3.54 -5.67 16.77
CA PRO A 95 -4.95 -6.07 16.69
C PRO A 95 -5.70 -5.28 15.63
N VAL A 96 -5.39 -5.55 14.35
CA VAL A 96 -6.01 -4.86 13.21
C VAL A 96 -7.50 -5.18 13.13
N THR A 97 -8.29 -4.19 12.75
CA THR A 97 -9.75 -4.31 12.64
C THR A 97 -10.28 -4.10 11.23
N ASN A 98 -9.54 -3.37 10.40
CA ASN A 98 -9.98 -2.99 9.05
C ASN A 98 -8.83 -3.09 8.05
N PHE A 99 -9.12 -3.64 6.88
CA PHE A 99 -8.18 -3.65 5.76
C PHE A 99 -8.68 -2.73 4.66
N TYR A 100 -7.81 -1.82 4.21
CA TYR A 100 -8.11 -0.87 3.14
C TYR A 100 -7.38 -1.25 1.87
N SER A 101 -8.09 -1.36 0.77
CA SER A 101 -7.50 -1.61 -0.55
C SER A 101 -8.39 -1.06 -1.65
N SER A 102 -7.87 -1.06 -2.88
CA SER A 102 -8.64 -0.73 -4.07
C SER A 102 -8.78 -1.94 -5.01
N GLU A 103 -8.51 -3.14 -4.52
CA GLU A 103 -8.48 -4.37 -5.32
C GLU A 103 -9.34 -5.48 -4.72
N GLU A 104 -9.72 -6.46 -5.57
CA GLU A 104 -10.48 -7.62 -5.12
C GLU A 104 -9.70 -8.49 -4.13
N TYR A 105 -8.38 -8.47 -4.22
CA TYR A 105 -7.51 -9.16 -3.29
C TYR A 105 -7.79 -8.78 -1.83
N GLY A 106 -8.29 -7.55 -1.61
CA GLY A 106 -8.65 -7.08 -0.28
C GLY A 106 -9.67 -7.97 0.43
N LYS A 107 -10.60 -8.55 -0.33
CA LYS A 107 -11.59 -9.46 0.24
C LYS A 107 -10.90 -10.71 0.80
N CYS A 108 -9.91 -11.25 0.09
CA CYS A 108 -9.16 -12.42 0.56
C CYS A 108 -8.43 -12.13 1.86
N VAL A 109 -7.81 -10.96 1.97
CA VAL A 109 -7.09 -10.53 3.17
C VAL A 109 -8.04 -10.39 4.35
N ALA A 110 -9.13 -9.66 4.14
CA ALA A 110 -10.11 -9.40 5.21
C ALA A 110 -10.79 -10.69 5.69
N ASP A 111 -11.16 -11.57 4.77
CA ASP A 111 -11.78 -12.86 5.12
C ASP A 111 -10.81 -13.73 5.90
N TYR A 112 -9.55 -13.80 5.49
CA TYR A 112 -8.55 -14.61 6.19
C TYR A 112 -8.29 -14.12 7.61
N LEU A 113 -8.24 -12.80 7.80
CA LEU A 113 -7.99 -12.17 9.10
C LEU A 113 -9.27 -11.98 9.91
N GLU A 114 -10.45 -12.25 9.32
CA GLU A 114 -11.74 -12.05 9.95
C GLU A 114 -11.96 -10.61 10.41
N ILE A 115 -11.66 -9.66 9.51
CA ILE A 115 -11.80 -8.22 9.77
C ILE A 115 -12.60 -7.54 8.67
N GLU A 116 -12.93 -6.28 8.88
CA GLU A 116 -13.67 -5.48 7.90
C GLU A 116 -12.83 -5.22 6.65
N ASN A 117 -13.47 -5.34 5.49
CA ASN A 117 -12.87 -5.00 4.20
C ASN A 117 -13.42 -3.67 3.71
N VAL A 118 -12.54 -2.69 3.52
CA VAL A 118 -12.93 -1.37 3.00
C VAL A 118 -12.29 -1.17 1.64
N VAL A 119 -13.12 -1.06 0.60
CA VAL A 119 -12.66 -0.87 -0.77
C VAL A 119 -12.74 0.61 -1.13
N VAL A 120 -11.62 1.17 -1.59
CA VAL A 120 -11.52 2.58 -1.94
C VAL A 120 -11.21 2.72 -3.43
N ASP A 121 -12.15 3.32 -4.17
CA ASP A 121 -11.99 3.62 -5.61
C ASP A 121 -11.53 2.41 -6.45
N LYS A 122 -12.20 1.26 -6.28
CA LYS A 122 -11.86 0.00 -6.96
C LYS A 122 -11.76 0.15 -8.48
N GLU A 123 -12.66 0.90 -9.07
CA GLU A 123 -12.71 1.10 -10.52
C GLU A 123 -11.83 2.26 -11.00
N ARG A 124 -11.05 2.87 -10.12
CA ARG A 124 -10.16 4.01 -10.39
C ARG A 124 -10.89 5.19 -11.06
N LYS A 125 -12.12 5.45 -10.61
CA LYS A 125 -12.94 6.56 -11.15
C LYS A 125 -12.49 7.92 -10.64
N ILE A 126 -11.94 7.96 -9.42
CA ILE A 126 -11.47 9.20 -8.80
C ILE A 126 -10.05 9.52 -9.29
N PHE A 127 -9.15 8.52 -9.21
CA PHE A 127 -7.78 8.67 -9.70
C PHE A 127 -7.42 7.48 -10.60
N ASN A 128 -7.47 7.70 -11.90
CA ASN A 128 -7.14 6.67 -12.88
C ASN A 128 -5.63 6.69 -13.18
N VAL A 129 -4.86 6.17 -12.24
CA VAL A 129 -3.39 6.17 -12.35
C VAL A 129 -2.83 4.83 -11.87
N ARG A 130 -1.79 4.34 -12.55
CA ARG A 130 -1.11 3.10 -12.21
C ARG A 130 0.40 3.35 -12.10
N ALA A 131 1.02 2.71 -11.12
CA ALA A 131 2.46 2.89 -10.88
C ALA A 131 3.31 2.53 -12.10
N ARG A 132 2.93 1.47 -12.83
CA ARG A 132 3.66 1.06 -14.04
C ARG A 132 3.67 2.18 -15.10
N ASP A 133 2.54 2.85 -15.30
CA ASP A 133 2.45 3.93 -16.27
C ASP A 133 3.33 5.11 -15.86
N ILE A 134 3.37 5.40 -14.57
CA ILE A 134 4.23 6.46 -14.04
C ILE A 134 5.70 6.12 -14.27
N ARG A 135 6.10 4.88 -14.01
CA ARG A 135 7.50 4.46 -14.24
C ARG A 135 7.90 4.61 -15.71
N ASN A 136 6.95 4.40 -16.63
CA ASN A 136 7.21 4.50 -18.05
C ASN A 136 7.30 5.95 -18.54
N ASP A 137 6.60 6.88 -17.90
CA ASP A 137 6.59 8.29 -18.31
C ASP A 137 6.32 9.19 -17.09
N VAL A 138 7.36 9.48 -16.33
CA VAL A 138 7.27 10.27 -15.09
C VAL A 138 6.74 11.68 -15.37
N GLU A 139 7.20 12.31 -16.46
CA GLU A 139 6.79 13.69 -16.78
C GLU A 139 5.30 13.79 -17.08
N LYS A 140 4.74 12.81 -17.79
CA LYS A 140 3.32 12.78 -18.12
C LYS A 140 2.44 12.73 -16.87
N PHE A 141 2.90 12.04 -15.83
CA PHE A 141 2.14 11.80 -14.61
C PHE A 141 2.60 12.63 -13.42
N LYS A 142 3.41 13.66 -13.66
CA LYS A 142 3.94 14.55 -12.62
C LYS A 142 2.87 15.05 -11.65
N MET A 143 1.69 15.40 -12.15
CA MET A 143 0.60 15.95 -11.36
C MET A 143 0.04 14.97 -10.32
N TYR A 144 0.32 13.67 -10.47
CA TYR A 144 -0.13 12.64 -9.54
C TYR A 144 0.91 12.30 -8.47
N LEU A 145 2.02 13.02 -8.45
CA LEU A 145 3.15 12.75 -7.57
C LEU A 145 3.42 13.92 -6.64
N ASN A 146 3.84 13.63 -5.39
CA ASN A 146 4.35 14.71 -4.55
C ASN A 146 5.76 15.09 -5.02
N ASP A 147 6.27 16.21 -4.54
CA ASP A 147 7.55 16.75 -4.96
C ASP A 147 8.72 15.80 -4.73
N GLY A 148 8.71 15.08 -3.61
CA GLY A 148 9.78 14.12 -3.28
C GLY A 148 9.83 12.96 -4.27
N VAL A 149 8.67 12.40 -4.61
CA VAL A 149 8.59 11.29 -5.58
C VAL A 149 9.10 11.75 -6.94
N TYR A 150 8.59 12.86 -7.41
CA TYR A 150 8.96 13.39 -8.73
C TYR A 150 10.47 13.65 -8.82
N ARG A 151 11.04 14.31 -7.83
CA ARG A 151 12.48 14.59 -7.77
C ARG A 151 13.31 13.30 -7.79
N ASP A 152 12.96 12.35 -6.92
CA ASP A 152 13.72 11.11 -6.77
C ASP A 152 13.68 10.26 -8.03
N LEU A 153 12.53 10.17 -8.69
CA LEU A 153 12.40 9.40 -9.93
C LEU A 153 13.21 10.03 -11.08
N ARG A 154 13.29 11.34 -11.11
CA ARG A 154 14.11 12.04 -12.13
C ARG A 154 15.59 11.84 -11.90
N GLU A 155 16.05 11.92 -10.67
CA GLU A 155 17.46 11.78 -10.32
C GLU A 155 18.03 10.37 -10.58
N LYS A 156 17.16 9.35 -10.56
CA LYS A 156 17.58 7.96 -10.70
C LYS A 156 17.57 7.44 -12.13
N ARG A 157 17.39 8.30 -13.09
CA ARG A 157 17.41 7.92 -14.51
C ARG A 157 18.83 7.91 -15.06
#